data_4016c38f4b68a89bfe491d084fb5d04c
#
_entry.id   4016c38f4b68a89bfe491d084fb5d04c
#
_cell.length_a   1.000
_cell.length_b   1.000
_cell.length_c   1.000
_cell.angle_alpha   90.00
_cell.angle_beta   90.00
_cell.angle_gamma   90.00
#
_symmetry.space_group_name_H-M   'P 1'
#
loop_
_entity.id
_entity.type
_entity.pdbx_description
1 polymer ?
#
loop_
_entity_poly.entity_id
_entity_poly.type
_entity_poly.pdbx_seq_one_letter_code
_entity_poly.pdbx_strand_id
1 'polypeptide(L)'
;MLTIFEGARNSGKTYLANLASSYNKIPIFKFEFVDWFNLLNLEDSSEGIHLFALGKEISIQQMNREDILPDMIMDRGFLTVIVWGILSKRITEENAYAQLDLIISLGLLKNSRVYYIHGDNPNKSNRNKDNWDFMDHTSLEKELYDKFISYLIGNTDPKEFEVIIFENKFDESSIIKEL
;
A
#
# COMPACT_ATOMS: atom_id res chain seq x y z
N MET A 1 -11.73 2.08 11.84
CA MET A 1 -10.35 1.56 11.67
C MET A 1 -10.04 1.38 10.20
N LEU A 2 -8.85 1.74 9.77
CA LEU A 2 -8.40 1.58 8.40
C LEU A 2 -7.46 0.37 8.28
N THR A 3 -7.84 -0.59 7.44
CA THR A 3 -7.03 -1.80 7.14
C THR A 3 -6.44 -1.67 5.75
N ILE A 4 -5.12 -1.67 5.63
CA ILE A 4 -4.40 -1.41 4.39
C ILE A 4 -3.64 -2.67 3.96
N PHE A 5 -3.85 -3.12 2.74
CA PHE A 5 -3.10 -4.22 2.14
C PHE A 5 -1.99 -3.68 1.26
N GLU A 6 -0.75 -3.93 1.66
CA GLU A 6 0.46 -3.47 0.97
C GLU A 6 1.33 -4.64 0.53
N GLY A 7 2.20 -4.42 -0.43
CA GLY A 7 3.14 -5.42 -0.93
C GLY A 7 3.43 -5.28 -2.41
N ALA A 8 4.46 -5.98 -2.85
CA ALA A 8 4.90 -5.97 -4.24
C ALA A 8 3.82 -6.48 -5.22
N ARG A 9 4.00 -6.20 -6.50
CA ARG A 9 3.14 -6.75 -7.55
C ARG A 9 3.10 -8.28 -7.47
N ASN A 10 1.93 -8.84 -7.76
CA ASN A 10 1.68 -10.28 -7.72
C ASN A 10 1.82 -10.95 -6.34
N SER A 11 1.93 -10.20 -5.25
CA SER A 11 1.94 -10.78 -3.90
C SER A 11 0.57 -11.36 -3.47
N GLY A 12 -0.50 -11.08 -4.20
CA GLY A 12 -1.85 -11.55 -3.87
C GLY A 12 -2.68 -10.59 -3.01
N LYS A 13 -2.17 -9.38 -2.72
CA LYS A 13 -2.86 -8.40 -1.87
C LYS A 13 -4.30 -8.08 -2.28
N THR A 14 -4.55 -7.87 -3.57
CA THR A 14 -5.90 -7.59 -4.09
C THR A 14 -6.88 -8.75 -3.82
N TYR A 15 -6.40 -9.99 -3.95
CA TYR A 15 -7.21 -11.16 -3.62
C TYR A 15 -7.54 -11.20 -2.14
N LEU A 16 -6.55 -10.97 -1.27
CA LEU A 16 -6.72 -10.96 0.17
C LEU A 16 -7.61 -9.81 0.65
N ALA A 17 -7.43 -8.62 0.08
CA ALA A 17 -8.28 -7.47 0.39
C ALA A 17 -9.76 -7.72 0.02
N ASN A 18 -10.02 -8.33 -1.13
CA ASN A 18 -11.38 -8.70 -1.53
C ASN A 18 -11.97 -9.79 -0.62
N LEU A 19 -11.16 -10.77 -0.21
CA LEU A 19 -11.58 -11.83 0.71
C LEU A 19 -11.97 -11.24 2.07
N ALA A 20 -11.10 -10.37 2.63
CA ALA A 20 -11.33 -9.65 3.87
C ALA A 20 -12.60 -8.80 3.82
N SER A 21 -12.78 -8.05 2.74
CA SER A 21 -13.98 -7.22 2.51
C SER A 21 -15.26 -8.08 2.49
N SER A 22 -15.23 -9.18 1.76
CA SER A 22 -16.38 -10.07 1.62
C SER A 22 -16.76 -10.73 2.95
N TYR A 23 -15.77 -11.19 3.72
CA TYR A 23 -15.95 -11.88 4.98
C TYR A 23 -16.47 -10.94 6.07
N ASN A 24 -15.84 -9.78 6.23
CA ASN A 24 -16.18 -8.82 7.29
C ASN A 24 -17.29 -7.85 6.89
N LYS A 25 -17.75 -7.87 5.64
CA LYS A 25 -18.74 -6.92 5.08
C LYS A 25 -18.28 -5.46 5.20
N ILE A 26 -16.96 -5.24 5.13
CA ILE A 26 -16.33 -3.92 5.18
C ILE A 26 -16.09 -3.44 3.75
N PRO A 27 -16.43 -2.19 3.41
CA PRO A 27 -16.21 -1.67 2.06
C PRO A 27 -14.72 -1.63 1.72
N ILE A 28 -14.39 -1.95 0.46
CA ILE A 28 -13.04 -1.89 -0.05
C ILE A 28 -12.86 -0.66 -0.94
N PHE A 29 -11.81 0.07 -0.69
CA PHE A 29 -11.33 1.15 -1.55
C PHE A 29 -10.12 0.65 -2.34
N LYS A 30 -10.20 0.72 -3.67
CA LYS A 30 -9.09 0.36 -4.56
C LYS A 30 -8.43 1.61 -5.08
N PHE A 31 -7.13 1.68 -4.90
CA PHE A 31 -6.34 2.75 -5.47
C PHE A 31 -5.81 2.31 -6.84
N GLU A 32 -6.33 2.92 -7.90
CA GLU A 32 -5.86 2.69 -9.26
C GLU A 32 -5.23 3.98 -9.79
N PHE A 33 -3.91 4.00 -9.92
CA PHE A 33 -3.17 5.17 -10.43
C PHE A 33 -3.63 5.58 -11.84
N VAL A 34 -3.93 4.59 -12.70
CA VAL A 34 -4.28 4.82 -14.10
C VAL A 34 -5.51 5.70 -14.26
N ASP A 35 -6.51 5.52 -13.40
CA ASP A 35 -7.75 6.31 -13.48
C ASP A 35 -7.51 7.79 -13.19
N TRP A 36 -6.54 8.09 -12.31
CA TRP A 36 -6.20 9.47 -11.95
C TRP A 36 -5.37 10.16 -13.01
N PHE A 37 -4.48 9.46 -13.70
CA PHE A 37 -3.72 10.00 -14.83
C PHE A 37 -4.67 10.46 -15.93
N ASN A 38 -5.66 9.61 -16.27
CA ASN A 38 -6.64 9.89 -17.28
C ASN A 38 -7.56 11.05 -16.88
N LEU A 39 -7.99 11.09 -15.62
CA LEU A 39 -8.90 12.13 -15.12
C LEU A 39 -8.25 13.51 -15.08
N LEU A 40 -6.97 13.59 -14.71
CA LEU A 40 -6.26 14.86 -14.52
C LEU A 40 -5.47 15.29 -15.75
N ASN A 41 -5.45 14.49 -16.81
CA ASN A 41 -4.68 14.74 -18.04
C ASN A 41 -3.22 15.13 -17.73
N LEU A 42 -2.61 14.47 -16.73
CA LEU A 42 -1.25 14.73 -16.27
C LEU A 42 -0.28 13.86 -17.05
N GLU A 43 0.85 14.44 -17.46
CA GLU A 43 1.95 13.67 -18.01
C GLU A 43 2.57 12.77 -16.94
N ASP A 44 2.88 11.52 -17.32
CA ASP A 44 3.30 10.44 -16.42
C ASP A 44 4.62 10.70 -15.64
N SER A 45 5.37 11.72 -16.00
CA SER A 45 6.71 12.00 -15.45
C SER A 45 6.77 13.04 -14.32
N SER A 46 5.65 13.64 -13.91
CA SER A 46 5.70 14.79 -13.02
C SER A 46 5.72 14.42 -11.53
N GLU A 47 6.57 15.10 -10.75
CA GLU A 47 6.52 15.07 -9.29
C GLU A 47 5.10 15.44 -8.77
N GLY A 48 4.37 16.24 -9.50
CA GLY A 48 3.01 16.63 -9.17
C GLY A 48 2.05 15.46 -9.00
N ILE A 49 2.22 14.40 -9.78
CA ILE A 49 1.43 13.17 -9.65
C ILE A 49 1.72 12.47 -8.32
N HIS A 50 2.99 12.38 -7.95
CA HIS A 50 3.38 11.77 -6.68
C HIS A 50 2.83 12.58 -5.50
N LEU A 51 2.98 13.89 -5.52
CA LEU A 51 2.49 14.78 -4.46
C LEU A 51 0.96 14.72 -4.34
N PHE A 52 0.25 14.66 -5.47
CA PHE A 52 -1.20 14.49 -5.46
C PHE A 52 -1.64 13.16 -4.85
N ALA A 53 -1.00 12.06 -5.28
CA ALA A 53 -1.30 10.73 -4.74
C ALA A 53 -1.00 10.65 -3.24
N LEU A 54 0.13 11.19 -2.81
CA LEU A 54 0.51 11.25 -1.40
C LEU A 54 -0.45 12.14 -0.59
N GLY A 55 -0.82 13.30 -1.11
CA GLY A 55 -1.77 14.21 -0.47
C GLY A 55 -3.14 13.57 -0.25
N LYS A 56 -3.61 12.77 -1.21
CA LYS A 56 -4.84 11.98 -1.07
C LYS A 56 -4.71 10.94 0.05
N GLU A 57 -3.60 10.18 0.09
CA GLU A 57 -3.36 9.21 1.15
C GLU A 57 -3.31 9.88 2.53
N ILE A 58 -2.60 10.99 2.65
CA ILE A 58 -2.56 11.80 3.88
C ILE A 58 -3.97 12.22 4.30
N SER A 59 -4.81 12.65 3.36
CA SER A 59 -6.20 13.05 3.65
C SER A 59 -7.04 11.90 4.18
N ILE A 60 -6.90 10.70 3.61
CA ILE A 60 -7.59 9.49 4.09
C ILE A 60 -7.10 9.14 5.50
N GLN A 61 -5.79 9.13 5.74
CA GLN A 61 -5.23 8.84 7.04
C GLN A 61 -5.68 9.88 8.10
N GLN A 62 -5.73 11.16 7.72
CA GLN A 62 -6.23 12.22 8.59
C GLN A 62 -7.69 11.99 9.01
N MET A 63 -8.56 11.68 8.04
CA MET A 63 -9.96 11.39 8.32
C MET A 63 -10.13 10.13 9.19
N ASN A 64 -9.30 9.10 8.98
CA ASN A 64 -9.31 7.90 9.81
C ASN A 64 -8.83 8.20 11.24
N ARG A 65 -7.76 8.98 11.38
CA ARG A 65 -7.26 9.40 12.70
C ARG A 65 -8.30 10.17 13.50
N GLU A 66 -9.10 10.98 12.83
CA GLU A 66 -10.18 11.79 13.43
C GLU A 66 -11.50 11.03 13.59
N ASP A 67 -11.49 9.72 13.30
CA ASP A 67 -12.65 8.84 13.39
C ASP A 67 -13.86 9.29 12.54
N ILE A 68 -13.56 9.96 11.43
CA ILE A 68 -14.56 10.44 10.47
C ILE A 68 -14.94 9.34 9.47
N LEU A 69 -13.99 8.43 9.18
CA LEU A 69 -14.23 7.32 8.24
C LEU A 69 -14.85 6.12 8.95
N PRO A 70 -15.80 5.43 8.31
CA PRO A 70 -16.18 4.10 8.77
C PRO A 70 -15.02 3.11 8.63
N ASP A 71 -15.19 1.92 9.22
CA ASP A 71 -14.25 0.82 8.96
C ASP A 71 -14.13 0.58 7.45
N MET A 72 -12.90 0.55 6.95
CA MET A 72 -12.62 0.47 5.53
C MET A 72 -11.37 -0.37 5.25
N ILE A 73 -11.39 -1.08 4.14
CA ILE A 73 -10.24 -1.80 3.61
C ILE A 73 -9.69 -1.02 2.41
N MET A 74 -8.37 -0.86 2.36
CA MET A 74 -7.65 -0.31 1.21
C MET A 74 -6.82 -1.40 0.52
N ASP A 75 -7.04 -1.59 -0.78
CA ASP A 75 -6.13 -2.34 -1.66
C ASP A 75 -5.09 -1.36 -2.19
N ARG A 76 -3.94 -1.30 -1.53
CA ARG A 76 -2.84 -0.32 -1.63
C ARG A 76 -3.11 0.96 -0.85
N GLY A 77 -2.05 1.55 -0.33
CA GLY A 77 -2.09 2.80 0.42
C GLY A 77 -0.80 3.61 0.23
N PHE A 78 -0.43 4.35 1.26
CA PHE A 78 0.68 5.30 1.21
C PHE A 78 2.05 4.67 0.90
N LEU A 79 2.32 3.43 1.34
CA LEU A 79 3.57 2.74 1.00
C LEU A 79 3.66 2.46 -0.49
N THR A 80 2.57 2.05 -1.12
CA THR A 80 2.52 1.88 -2.58
C THR A 80 2.86 3.19 -3.29
N VAL A 81 2.33 4.32 -2.83
CA VAL A 81 2.64 5.64 -3.42
C VAL A 81 4.13 5.95 -3.32
N ILE A 82 4.73 5.73 -2.15
CA ILE A 82 6.14 6.01 -1.88
C ILE A 82 7.04 5.08 -2.72
N VAL A 83 6.80 3.77 -2.69
CA VAL A 83 7.56 2.78 -3.45
C VAL A 83 7.52 3.10 -4.95
N TRP A 84 6.33 3.36 -5.49
CA TRP A 84 6.18 3.73 -6.89
C TRP A 84 6.79 5.08 -7.23
N GLY A 85 6.81 6.02 -6.29
CA GLY A 85 7.53 7.29 -6.44
C GLY A 85 9.02 7.07 -6.72
N ILE A 86 9.66 6.13 -6.01
CA ILE A 86 11.07 5.78 -6.22
C ILE A 86 11.25 5.01 -7.53
N LEU A 87 10.45 3.96 -7.78
CA LEU A 87 10.56 3.14 -8.97
C LEU A 87 10.38 3.95 -10.26
N SER A 88 9.52 4.95 -10.23
CA SER A 88 9.31 5.88 -11.34
C SER A 88 10.27 7.07 -11.35
N LYS A 89 11.27 7.11 -10.46
CA LYS A 89 12.27 8.17 -10.33
C LYS A 89 11.67 9.57 -10.04
N ARG A 90 10.50 9.65 -9.45
CA ARG A 90 9.84 10.91 -9.06
C ARG A 90 10.35 11.43 -7.73
N ILE A 91 10.78 10.54 -6.85
CA ILE A 91 11.41 10.87 -5.58
C ILE A 91 12.65 10.01 -5.36
N THR A 92 13.54 10.50 -4.51
CA THR A 92 14.68 9.72 -4.01
C THR A 92 14.27 8.88 -2.80
N GLU A 93 15.10 7.89 -2.44
CA GLU A 93 14.89 7.11 -1.21
C GLU A 93 14.96 8.01 0.04
N GLU A 94 15.82 9.02 0.05
CA GLU A 94 15.89 10.01 1.13
C GLU A 94 14.57 10.78 1.29
N ASN A 95 13.98 11.24 0.17
CA ASN A 95 12.68 11.90 0.20
C ASN A 95 11.57 10.96 0.69
N ALA A 96 11.67 9.67 0.38
CA ALA A 96 10.72 8.67 0.86
C ALA A 96 10.75 8.54 2.39
N TYR A 97 11.93 8.47 2.99
CA TYR A 97 12.06 8.46 4.45
C TYR A 97 11.55 9.76 5.08
N ALA A 98 11.83 10.92 4.50
CA ALA A 98 11.30 12.20 4.99
C ALA A 98 9.75 12.23 4.94
N GLN A 99 9.13 11.62 3.93
CA GLN A 99 7.68 11.48 3.85
C GLN A 99 7.13 10.54 4.93
N LEU A 100 7.80 9.41 5.19
CA LEU A 100 7.44 8.51 6.28
C LEU A 100 7.55 9.18 7.65
N ASP A 101 8.64 9.91 7.89
CA ASP A 101 8.84 10.69 9.12
C ASP A 101 7.71 11.70 9.33
N LEU A 102 7.30 12.38 8.27
CA LEU A 102 6.18 13.32 8.33
C LEU A 102 4.88 12.59 8.71
N ILE A 103 4.58 11.47 8.07
CA ILE A 103 3.38 10.66 8.34
C ILE A 103 3.37 10.20 9.80
N ILE A 104 4.51 9.71 10.30
CA ILE A 104 4.67 9.24 11.68
C ILE A 104 4.53 10.43 12.66
N SER A 105 5.27 11.51 12.44
CA SER A 105 5.29 12.68 13.35
C SER A 105 3.93 13.37 13.48
N LEU A 106 3.12 13.33 12.43
CA LEU A 106 1.75 13.85 12.44
C LEU A 106 0.75 12.87 13.06
N GLY A 107 1.18 11.67 13.48
CA GLY A 107 0.30 10.63 14.04
C GLY A 107 -0.77 10.17 13.05
N LEU A 108 -0.49 10.20 11.74
CA LEU A 108 -1.47 9.87 10.71
C LEU A 108 -1.79 8.38 10.65
N LEU A 109 -0.93 7.52 11.20
CA LEU A 109 -1.12 6.07 11.19
C LEU A 109 -2.01 5.57 12.33
N LYS A 110 -2.45 6.44 13.22
CA LYS A 110 -3.34 6.08 14.32
C LYS A 110 -4.65 5.48 13.80
N ASN A 111 -5.14 4.43 14.47
CA ASN A 111 -6.30 3.64 14.06
C ASN A 111 -6.13 2.96 12.69
N SER A 112 -4.90 2.73 12.26
CA SER A 112 -4.59 2.03 11.00
C SER A 112 -3.86 0.72 11.29
N ARG A 113 -4.11 -0.26 10.42
CA ARG A 113 -3.40 -1.54 10.40
C ARG A 113 -2.93 -1.82 8.99
N VAL A 114 -1.66 -2.20 8.84
CA VAL A 114 -1.10 -2.61 7.55
C VAL A 114 -0.87 -4.10 7.53
N TYR A 115 -1.46 -4.79 6.57
CA TYR A 115 -1.08 -6.14 6.18
C TYR A 115 -0.05 -6.06 5.07
N TYR A 116 1.20 -6.36 5.41
CA TYR A 116 2.26 -6.48 4.43
C TYR A 116 2.27 -7.90 3.86
N ILE A 117 1.86 -8.02 2.61
CA ILE A 117 1.76 -9.29 1.92
C ILE A 117 3.12 -9.61 1.29
N HIS A 118 3.87 -10.47 1.98
CA HIS A 118 5.17 -10.95 1.55
C HIS A 118 5.01 -12.31 0.85
N GLY A 119 5.61 -12.45 -0.31
CA GLY A 119 5.61 -13.70 -1.06
C GLY A 119 5.28 -13.51 -2.54
N ASP A 120 5.65 -14.51 -3.32
CA ASP A 120 5.30 -14.61 -4.73
C ASP A 120 4.05 -15.46 -4.89
N ASN A 121 3.09 -15.00 -5.69
CA ASN A 121 1.98 -15.83 -6.09
C ASN A 121 2.49 -16.96 -7.01
N PRO A 122 2.46 -18.24 -6.57
CA PRO A 122 2.89 -19.35 -7.40
C PRO A 122 2.03 -19.53 -8.65
N ASN A 123 0.79 -19.03 -8.62
CA ASN A 123 -0.10 -18.97 -9.77
C ASN A 123 0.17 -17.70 -10.61
N LYS A 124 1.43 -17.38 -10.86
CA LYS A 124 1.81 -16.40 -11.90
C LYS A 124 1.24 -16.88 -13.25
N SER A 125 -0.09 -16.94 -13.33
CA SER A 125 -0.73 -17.05 -14.62
C SER A 125 -0.30 -15.83 -15.40
N ASN A 126 0.05 -16.05 -16.65
CA ASN A 126 0.41 -15.14 -17.72
C ASN A 126 -0.52 -13.91 -17.88
N ARG A 127 -1.06 -13.38 -16.80
CA ARG A 127 -1.82 -12.14 -16.78
C ARG A 127 -0.83 -11.00 -16.93
N ASN A 128 -0.89 -10.47 -18.12
CA ASN A 128 -0.24 -9.25 -18.59
C ASN A 128 1.24 -9.38 -18.97
N LYS A 129 1.45 -10.09 -20.07
CA LYS A 129 2.44 -9.68 -21.06
C LYS A 129 1.99 -8.41 -21.81
N ASP A 130 1.00 -7.71 -21.26
CA ASP A 130 0.51 -6.48 -21.87
C ASP A 130 1.47 -5.34 -21.52
N ASN A 131 2.36 -5.06 -22.46
CA ASN A 131 3.00 -3.79 -22.87
C ASN A 131 3.45 -2.76 -21.82
N TRP A 132 3.58 -3.11 -20.56
CA TRP A 132 4.36 -2.32 -19.64
C TRP A 132 5.73 -2.97 -19.55
N ASP A 133 6.63 -2.54 -20.45
CA ASP A 133 8.08 -2.76 -20.39
C ASP A 133 8.70 -2.13 -19.12
N PHE A 134 7.98 -2.19 -18.01
CA PHE A 134 8.57 -2.01 -16.70
C PHE A 134 9.28 -3.32 -16.38
N MET A 135 10.52 -3.37 -16.89
CA MET A 135 11.54 -4.31 -16.50
C MET A 135 11.33 -4.80 -15.08
N ASP A 136 11.73 -5.97 -14.86
CA ASP A 136 12.00 -6.77 -13.69
C ASP A 136 12.38 -5.97 -12.40
N HIS A 137 11.52 -5.00 -12.04
CA HIS A 137 11.62 -4.25 -10.79
C HIS A 137 11.00 -5.01 -9.61
N THR A 138 10.54 -6.24 -9.81
CA THR A 138 9.86 -7.00 -8.76
C THR A 138 10.76 -7.23 -7.55
N SER A 139 12.06 -7.47 -7.77
CA SER A 139 13.02 -7.61 -6.68
C SER A 139 13.28 -6.29 -5.96
N LEU A 140 13.48 -5.19 -6.69
CA LEU A 140 13.67 -3.86 -6.11
C LEU A 140 12.40 -3.37 -5.41
N GLU A 141 11.23 -3.58 -6.01
CA GLU A 141 9.95 -3.25 -5.40
C GLU A 141 9.80 -3.94 -4.03
N LYS A 142 10.11 -5.24 -3.96
CA LYS A 142 10.08 -6.02 -2.72
C LYS A 142 11.08 -5.50 -1.70
N GLU A 143 12.31 -5.23 -2.12
CA GLU A 143 13.36 -4.66 -1.25
C GLU A 143 12.92 -3.33 -0.63
N LEU A 144 12.30 -2.45 -1.41
CA LEU A 144 11.80 -1.17 -0.93
C LEU A 144 10.67 -1.35 0.10
N TYR A 145 9.72 -2.27 -0.15
CA TYR A 145 8.70 -2.59 0.84
C TYR A 145 9.30 -3.13 2.13
N ASP A 146 10.26 -4.07 2.05
CA ASP A 146 10.91 -4.64 3.22
C ASP A 146 11.63 -3.55 4.05
N LYS A 147 12.33 -2.63 3.39
CA LYS A 147 12.99 -1.49 4.04
C LYS A 147 11.98 -0.59 4.76
N PHE A 148 10.91 -0.19 4.09
CA PHE A 148 9.95 0.77 4.65
C PHE A 148 9.06 0.14 5.71
N ILE A 149 8.69 -1.12 5.58
CA ILE A 149 7.99 -1.87 6.64
C ILE A 149 8.86 -1.98 7.89
N SER A 150 10.14 -2.34 7.73
CA SER A 150 11.08 -2.40 8.84
C SER A 150 11.25 -1.02 9.51
N TYR A 151 11.30 0.03 8.70
CA TYR A 151 11.37 1.40 9.20
C TYR A 151 10.13 1.79 10.02
N LEU A 152 8.94 1.50 9.52
CA LEU A 152 7.69 1.76 10.23
C LEU A 152 7.63 1.01 11.56
N ILE A 153 7.94 -0.29 11.57
CA ILE A 153 7.95 -1.11 12.79
C ILE A 153 8.90 -0.53 13.84
N GLY A 154 10.07 -0.02 13.41
CA GLY A 154 11.07 0.55 14.30
C GLY A 154 10.75 1.94 14.83
N ASN A 155 9.84 2.70 14.19
CA ASN A 155 9.60 4.12 14.47
C ASN A 155 8.14 4.43 14.85
N THR A 156 7.27 3.44 15.01
CA THR A 156 5.87 3.63 15.43
C THR A 156 5.57 2.90 16.73
N ASP A 157 4.60 3.42 17.50
CA ASP A 157 4.08 2.72 18.68
C ASP A 157 3.13 1.59 18.21
N PRO A 158 3.41 0.32 18.55
CA PRO A 158 2.54 -0.80 18.16
C PRO A 158 1.13 -0.74 18.76
N LYS A 159 0.89 0.13 19.74
CA LYS A 159 -0.45 0.38 20.30
C LYS A 159 -1.30 1.31 19.42
N GLU A 160 -0.65 2.14 18.62
CA GLU A 160 -1.33 3.11 17.75
C GLU A 160 -1.38 2.66 16.31
N PHE A 161 -0.38 1.88 15.88
CA PHE A 161 -0.24 1.40 14.51
C PHE A 161 0.30 -0.04 14.49
N GLU A 162 -0.39 -0.92 13.79
CA GLU A 162 -0.03 -2.32 13.70
C GLU A 162 0.42 -2.68 12.28
N VAL A 163 1.56 -3.37 12.19
CA VAL A 163 2.03 -3.99 10.95
C VAL A 163 2.01 -5.50 11.12
N ILE A 164 1.25 -6.17 10.29
CA ILE A 164 1.18 -7.63 10.24
C ILE A 164 1.89 -8.10 8.97
N ILE A 165 2.98 -8.83 9.13
CA ILE A 165 3.68 -9.44 8.00
C ILE A 165 3.00 -10.77 7.70
N PHE A 166 2.40 -10.84 6.54
CA PHE A 166 1.67 -12.02 6.09
C PHE A 166 2.44 -12.72 4.97
N GLU A 167 2.97 -13.90 5.28
CA GLU A 167 3.52 -14.78 4.25
C GLU A 167 2.38 -15.45 3.47
N ASN A 168 2.16 -15.01 2.26
CA ASN A 168 1.12 -15.56 1.42
C ASN A 168 1.49 -16.98 0.94
N LYS A 169 1.07 -17.96 1.71
CA LYS A 169 1.19 -19.40 1.39
C LYS A 169 -0.03 -19.93 0.63
N PHE A 170 -0.97 -19.05 0.26
CA PHE A 170 -2.23 -19.38 -0.42
C PHE A 170 -3.11 -20.41 0.31
N ASP A 171 -2.95 -20.54 1.61
CA ASP A 171 -3.88 -21.29 2.45
C ASP A 171 -5.02 -20.36 2.90
N GLU A 172 -6.16 -20.45 2.22
CA GLU A 172 -7.34 -19.63 2.51
C GLU A 172 -7.81 -19.76 3.96
N SER A 173 -7.58 -20.90 4.59
CA SER A 173 -8.03 -21.16 5.96
C SER A 173 -7.24 -20.40 7.02
N SER A 174 -5.98 -20.08 6.77
CA SER A 174 -5.14 -19.28 7.66
C SER A 174 -5.48 -17.80 7.61
N ILE A 175 -5.85 -17.32 6.43
CA ILE A 175 -6.16 -15.90 6.18
C ILE A 175 -7.44 -15.46 6.89
N ILE A 176 -8.48 -16.29 6.85
CA ILE A 176 -9.78 -15.99 7.45
C ILE A 176 -9.70 -15.92 8.98
N LYS A 177 -8.72 -16.58 9.60
CA LYS A 177 -8.58 -16.59 11.06
C LYS A 177 -7.83 -15.39 11.62
N GLU A 178 -7.05 -14.70 10.80
CA GLU A 178 -6.24 -13.54 11.20
C GLU A 178 -6.90 -12.19 10.87
N LEU A 179 -7.93 -12.22 10.02
CA LEU A 179 -8.73 -11.04 9.62
C LEU A 179 -9.96 -10.90 10.50
#